data_2628458217c9a8aa3e2bca382e2f9a22
#
_entry.id   2628458217c9a8aa3e2bca382e2f9a22
#
_cell.length_a   1.000
_cell.length_b   1.000
_cell.length_c   1.000
_cell.angle_alpha   90.00
_cell.angle_beta   90.00
_cell.angle_gamma   90.00
#
_symmetry.space_group_name_H-M   'P 1'
#
loop_
_entity.id
_entity.type
_entity.pdbx_description
1 polymer ?
#
loop_
_entity_poly.entity_id
_entity_poly.type
_entity_poly.pdbx_seq_one_letter_code
_entity_poly.pdbx_strand_id
1 'polypeptide(L)'
;MKKKFLAFLLILFPIFSLGIAKAETIKIVSDTAYAPFEFKDSDQTYKGIDVDIINKVAEIKGWNIQMSYPGFDAAVNAVQAGQADAIMAGMTKTKEREKVFTMSD
;
A
#
# COMPACT_ATOMS: atom_id res chain seq x y z
N MET A 1 44.29 -16.34 -37.73
CA MET A 1 43.93 -16.44 -37.37
C MET A 1 43.48 -16.64 -36.36
N LYS A 2 43.29 -16.72 -35.78
CA LYS A 2 42.97 -16.95 -34.82
C LYS A 2 42.26 -16.17 -34.15
N LYS A 3 41.71 -15.69 -33.88
CA LYS A 3 41.09 -14.91 -33.31
C LYS A 3 39.95 -15.26 -33.02
N LYS A 4 39.42 -15.76 -32.88
CA LYS A 4 38.37 -16.14 -32.78
C LYS A 4 37.98 -16.44 -31.60
N PHE A 5 37.89 -16.61 -30.76
CA PHE A 5 37.55 -17.12 -29.74
C PHE A 5 37.15 -16.26 -28.78
N LEU A 6 37.32 -15.64 -28.62
CA LEU A 6 37.14 -14.86 -27.68
C LEU A 6 35.87 -14.51 -27.48
N ALA A 7 35.26 -14.51 -28.07
CA ALA A 7 34.07 -14.02 -27.99
C ALA A 7 33.26 -14.71 -27.04
N PHE A 8 33.16 -15.67 -26.97
CA PHE A 8 32.32 -16.35 -26.28
C PHE A 8 32.26 -16.14 -24.93
N LEU A 9 33.07 -15.81 -24.47
CA LEU A 9 33.12 -15.80 -23.20
C LEU A 9 32.11 -15.01 -22.65
N LEU A 10 31.76 -14.16 -23.08
CA LEU A 10 30.98 -13.32 -22.49
C LEU A 10 29.75 -13.90 -22.24
N ILE A 11 29.39 -14.65 -22.84
CA ILE A 11 28.25 -15.16 -22.74
C ILE A 11 27.87 -15.62 -21.51
N LEU A 12 28.52 -16.10 -20.89
CA LEU A 12 28.23 -16.73 -19.88
C LEU A 12 27.79 -16.05 -18.82
N PHE A 13 27.39 -15.17 -18.70
CA PHE A 13 27.03 -14.61 -17.61
C PHE A 13 25.66 -14.50 -17.60
N PRO A 14 25.06 -15.35 -17.09
CA PRO A 14 23.72 -15.33 -16.94
C PRO A 14 23.54 -14.42 -15.85
N ILE A 15 23.10 -13.41 -16.02
CA ILE A 15 22.92 -12.55 -15.14
C ILE A 15 21.80 -12.94 -14.39
N PHE A 16 21.87 -13.41 -13.37
CA PHE A 16 20.94 -13.69 -12.55
C PHE A 16 20.53 -12.56 -11.88
N SER A 17 19.66 -11.90 -12.26
CA SER A 17 19.10 -10.97 -11.52
C SER A 17 18.32 -11.70 -10.54
N LEU A 18 18.79 -11.88 -9.43
CA LEU A 18 18.14 -12.39 -8.50
C LEU A 18 17.21 -11.46 -8.11
N GLY A 19 16.15 -11.49 -8.46
CA GLY A 19 15.24 -10.56 -8.19
C GLY A 19 15.01 -10.36 -6.78
N ILE A 20 15.31 -9.31 -6.30
CA ILE A 20 14.97 -8.93 -5.07
C ILE A 20 13.57 -8.59 -5.25
N ALA A 21 12.70 -9.33 -4.68
CA ALA A 21 11.31 -9.05 -4.79
C ALA A 21 11.05 -7.75 -4.09
N LYS A 22 10.59 -6.77 -4.77
CA LYS A 22 10.21 -5.56 -4.16
C LYS A 22 8.98 -5.77 -3.38
N ALA A 23 8.86 -5.21 -2.22
CA ALA A 23 7.65 -5.23 -1.44
C ALA A 23 6.56 -4.50 -2.22
N GLU A 24 5.38 -5.06 -2.21
CA GLU A 24 4.24 -4.44 -2.87
C GLU A 24 3.84 -3.18 -2.13
N THR A 25 3.56 -2.11 -2.83
CA THR A 25 3.12 -0.84 -2.23
C THR A 25 1.61 -0.77 -2.29
N ILE A 26 0.99 -0.58 -1.14
CA ILE A 26 -0.46 -0.46 -1.02
C ILE A 26 -0.77 0.96 -0.59
N LYS A 27 -1.58 1.65 -1.37
CA LYS A 27 -1.97 3.02 -1.09
C LYS A 27 -3.28 3.03 -0.36
N ILE A 28 -3.29 3.56 0.85
CA ILE A 28 -4.47 3.62 1.69
C ILE A 28 -4.81 5.07 1.98
N VAL A 29 -6.07 5.40 1.85
CA VAL A 29 -6.57 6.75 2.12
C VAL A 29 -7.52 6.71 3.30
N SER A 30 -7.56 7.77 4.06
CA SER A 30 -8.32 7.84 5.29
C SER A 30 -8.89 9.23 5.53
N ASP A 31 -9.67 9.35 6.58
CA ASP A 31 -10.21 10.64 7.00
C ASP A 31 -9.12 11.45 7.69
N THR A 32 -9.34 12.74 7.77
CA THR A 32 -8.39 13.67 8.38
C THR A 32 -8.37 13.52 9.89
N ALA A 33 -9.50 13.26 10.50
CA ALA A 33 -9.60 13.15 11.95
C ALA A 33 -10.86 12.38 12.34
N TYR A 34 -10.68 11.22 12.90
CA TYR A 34 -11.80 10.41 13.40
C TYR A 34 -11.29 9.54 14.55
N ALA A 35 -11.07 10.18 15.67
CA ALA A 35 -10.62 9.46 16.87
C ALA A 35 -11.68 8.48 17.34
N PRO A 36 -11.30 7.30 17.80
CA PRO A 36 -9.95 6.83 18.05
C PRO A 36 -9.36 6.05 16.88
N PHE A 37 -9.97 6.09 15.71
CA PHE A 37 -9.54 5.28 14.57
C PHE A 37 -8.30 5.88 13.90
N GLU A 38 -8.34 7.17 13.55
CA GLU A 38 -7.19 7.89 13.05
C GLU A 38 -7.27 9.34 13.52
N PHE A 39 -6.18 9.88 13.97
CA PHE A 39 -6.12 11.27 14.44
C PHE A 39 -4.67 11.70 14.57
N LYS A 40 -4.46 13.01 14.56
CA LYS A 40 -3.11 13.53 14.80
C LYS A 40 -2.91 13.77 16.27
N ASP A 41 -1.75 13.38 16.73
CA ASP A 41 -1.34 13.62 18.09
C ASP A 41 -0.63 14.98 18.18
N SER A 42 -0.21 15.35 19.38
CA SER A 42 0.48 16.61 19.61
C SER A 42 1.78 16.74 18.83
N ASP A 43 2.41 15.62 18.47
CA ASP A 43 3.62 15.63 17.67
C ASP A 43 3.32 15.62 16.16
N GLN A 44 2.07 15.83 15.78
CA GLN A 44 1.61 15.93 14.39
C GLN A 44 1.74 14.60 13.61
N THR A 45 1.87 13.47 14.29
CA THR A 45 1.85 12.17 13.62
C THR A 45 0.48 11.54 13.76
N TYR A 46 0.08 10.78 12.73
CA TYR A 46 -1.18 10.08 12.79
C TYR A 46 -1.06 8.82 13.65
N LYS A 47 -2.05 8.62 14.48
CA LYS A 47 -2.15 7.49 15.40
C LYS A 47 -3.57 7.00 15.42
N GLY A 48 -3.81 5.89 16.08
CA GLY A 48 -5.15 5.35 16.26
C GLY A 48 -5.24 3.88 15.93
N ILE A 49 -6.44 3.35 16.12
CA ILE A 49 -6.71 1.93 15.93
C ILE A 49 -6.42 1.51 14.50
N ASP A 50 -6.88 2.28 13.52
CA ASP A 50 -6.68 1.95 12.12
C ASP A 50 -5.20 1.96 11.74
N VAL A 51 -4.47 2.93 12.26
CA VAL A 51 -3.04 3.05 11.99
C VAL A 51 -2.29 1.83 12.54
N ASP A 52 -2.64 1.43 13.75
CA ASP A 52 -1.99 0.27 14.38
C ASP A 52 -2.31 -1.02 13.63
N ILE A 53 -3.56 -1.18 13.22
CA ILE A 53 -3.97 -2.38 12.48
C ILE A 53 -3.23 -2.48 11.15
N ILE A 54 -3.21 -1.39 10.38
CA ILE A 54 -2.62 -1.46 9.06
C ILE A 54 -1.10 -1.65 9.14
N ASN A 55 -0.48 -1.09 10.15
CA ASN A 55 0.96 -1.30 10.35
C ASN A 55 1.25 -2.76 10.68
N LYS A 56 0.38 -3.40 11.44
CA LYS A 56 0.56 -4.81 11.77
C LYS A 56 0.30 -5.71 10.55
N VAL A 57 -0.69 -5.37 9.76
CA VAL A 57 -0.96 -6.09 8.52
C VAL A 57 0.23 -5.97 7.57
N ALA A 58 0.79 -4.76 7.47
CA ALA A 58 1.95 -4.53 6.62
C ALA A 58 3.14 -5.38 7.05
N GLU A 59 3.33 -5.50 8.35
CA GLU A 59 4.41 -6.31 8.89
C GLU A 59 4.22 -7.78 8.53
N ILE A 60 3.00 -8.29 8.72
CA ILE A 60 2.70 -9.69 8.46
C ILE A 60 2.80 -10.03 6.97
N LYS A 61 2.33 -9.12 6.12
CA LYS A 61 2.28 -9.37 4.68
C LYS A 61 3.54 -8.94 3.95
N GLY A 62 4.41 -8.22 4.59
CA GLY A 62 5.59 -7.68 3.93
C GLY A 62 5.23 -6.56 2.96
N TRP A 63 4.14 -5.84 3.21
CA TRP A 63 3.71 -4.75 2.34
C TRP A 63 4.36 -3.44 2.74
N ASN A 64 4.53 -2.57 1.75
CA ASN A 64 4.92 -1.19 1.98
C ASN A 64 3.65 -0.36 1.94
N ILE A 65 3.23 0.19 3.06
CA ILE A 65 1.99 0.94 3.15
C ILE A 65 2.26 2.42 2.96
N GLN A 66 1.45 3.05 2.10
CA GLN A 66 1.51 4.46 1.86
C GLN A 66 0.19 5.04 2.29
N MET A 67 0.15 5.67 3.45
CA MET A 67 -1.06 6.26 3.98
C MET A 67 -1.17 7.73 3.61
N SER A 68 -2.36 8.18 3.30
CA SER A 68 -2.65 9.60 3.16
C SER A 68 -4.02 9.90 3.76
N TYR A 69 -4.25 11.13 4.12
CA TYR A 69 -5.42 11.52 4.90
C TYR A 69 -6.13 12.71 4.26
N PRO A 70 -6.73 12.52 3.09
CA PRO A 70 -7.33 13.63 2.35
C PRO A 70 -8.70 14.07 2.86
N GLY A 71 -9.29 13.34 3.76
CA GLY A 71 -10.66 13.55 4.20
C GLY A 71 -11.55 12.45 3.65
N PHE A 72 -12.67 12.18 4.31
CA PHE A 72 -13.48 11.01 3.99
C PHE A 72 -14.02 11.02 2.55
N ASP A 73 -14.62 12.13 2.13
CA ASP A 73 -15.20 12.16 0.78
C ASP A 73 -14.13 12.04 -0.29
N ALA A 74 -13.00 12.69 -0.09
CA ALA A 74 -11.89 12.59 -1.03
C ALA A 74 -11.30 11.19 -1.04
N ALA A 75 -11.29 10.51 0.11
CA ALA A 75 -10.82 9.14 0.21
C ALA A 75 -11.71 8.19 -0.59
N VAL A 76 -13.03 8.35 -0.44
CA VAL A 76 -14.00 7.55 -1.19
C VAL A 76 -13.79 7.75 -2.69
N ASN A 77 -13.67 9.01 -3.11
CA ASN A 77 -13.48 9.31 -4.52
C ASN A 77 -12.17 8.74 -5.07
N ALA A 78 -11.11 8.78 -4.28
CA ALA A 78 -9.81 8.28 -4.72
C ALA A 78 -9.86 6.76 -4.99
N VAL A 79 -10.53 6.00 -4.12
CA VAL A 79 -10.62 4.57 -4.32
C VAL A 79 -11.52 4.24 -5.50
N GLN A 80 -12.64 4.94 -5.63
CA GLN A 80 -13.54 4.72 -6.75
C GLN A 80 -12.90 5.05 -8.08
N ALA A 81 -12.00 6.02 -8.11
CA ALA A 81 -11.30 6.42 -9.32
C ALA A 81 -10.05 5.57 -9.59
N GLY A 82 -9.74 4.62 -8.73
CA GLY A 82 -8.57 3.79 -8.90
C GLY A 82 -7.25 4.48 -8.52
N GLN A 83 -7.33 5.59 -7.79
CA GLN A 83 -6.14 6.32 -7.39
C GLN A 83 -5.57 5.84 -6.04
N ALA A 84 -6.34 5.06 -5.32
CA ALA A 84 -5.89 4.43 -4.09
C ALA A 84 -6.46 3.02 -4.03
N ASP A 85 -5.86 2.18 -3.24
CA ASP A 85 -6.22 0.77 -3.17
C ASP A 85 -7.30 0.48 -2.13
N ALA A 86 -7.33 1.23 -1.07
CA ALA A 86 -8.28 0.98 0.03
C ALA A 86 -8.54 2.22 0.87
N ILE A 87 -9.70 2.22 1.54
CA ILE A 87 -10.02 3.22 2.55
C ILE A 87 -9.95 2.54 3.91
N MET A 88 -9.35 3.20 4.87
CA MET A 88 -9.32 2.73 6.23
C MET A 88 -9.63 3.93 7.13
N ALA A 89 -10.87 4.06 7.54
CA ALA A 89 -11.36 5.25 8.22
C ALA A 89 -12.47 4.93 9.23
N GLY A 90 -12.34 3.83 9.95
CA GLY A 90 -13.38 3.41 10.90
C GLY A 90 -14.73 3.26 10.20
N MET A 91 -14.72 2.75 9.00
CA MET A 91 -15.86 2.82 8.11
C MET A 91 -16.84 1.72 8.38
N THR A 92 -18.08 2.06 8.68
CA THR A 92 -19.13 1.07 8.95
C THR A 92 -19.49 0.29 7.70
N LYS A 93 -19.63 -1.02 7.84
CA LYS A 93 -20.06 -1.86 6.76
C LYS A 93 -21.57 -1.70 6.59
N THR A 94 -22.00 -1.29 5.42
CA THR A 94 -23.40 -1.15 5.09
C THR A 94 -23.69 -1.79 3.75
N LYS A 95 -24.96 -2.14 3.50
CA LYS A 95 -25.34 -2.72 2.23
C LYS A 95 -25.06 -1.79 1.05
N GLU A 96 -25.22 -0.51 1.24
CA GLU A 96 -24.95 0.45 0.18
C GLU A 96 -23.47 0.50 -0.13
N ARG A 97 -22.63 0.47 0.90
CA ARG A 97 -21.18 0.47 0.70
C ARG A 97 -20.70 -0.83 0.07
N GLU A 98 -21.36 -1.94 0.40
CA GLU A 98 -21.00 -3.22 -0.20
C GLU A 98 -21.28 -3.28 -1.70
N LYS A 99 -22.12 -2.39 -2.22
CA LYS A 99 -22.38 -2.34 -3.64
C LYS A 99 -21.23 -1.77 -4.43
N VAL A 100 -20.42 -0.94 -3.81
CA VAL A 100 -19.31 -0.26 -4.49
C VAL A 100 -17.94 -0.62 -3.97
N PHE A 101 -17.87 -1.22 -2.79
CA PHE A 101 -16.59 -1.61 -2.18
C PHE A 101 -16.65 -3.04 -1.70
N THR A 102 -15.49 -3.67 -1.65
CA THR A 102 -15.35 -4.90 -0.89
C THR A 102 -15.07 -4.50 0.55
N MET A 103 -15.97 -4.83 1.44
CA MET A 103 -15.85 -4.44 2.85
C MET A 103 -15.28 -5.60 3.66
N SER A 104 -14.42 -5.28 4.64
CA SER A 104 -13.96 -6.31 5.57
C SER A 104 -15.06 -6.63 6.57
N ASP A 105 -14.90 -7.71 7.31
CA ASP A 105 -15.85 -8.10 8.36
C ASP A 105 -15.60 -7.38 9.66
#